data_7114fdc1aa9f4808ffd178a9cad41d30
#
_entry.id   7114fdc1aa9f4808ffd178a9cad41d30
#
_cell.length_a   1.000
_cell.length_b   1.000
_cell.length_c   1.000
_cell.angle_alpha   90.00
_cell.angle_beta   90.00
_cell.angle_gamma   90.00
#
_symmetry.space_group_name_H-M   'P 1'
#
loop_
_entity.id
_entity.type
_entity.pdbx_description
1 polymer ?
#
loop_
_entity_poly.entity_id
_entity_poly.type
_entity_poly.pdbx_seq_one_letter_code
_entity_poly.pdbx_strand_id
1 'polypeptide(L)'
;MEEIEDIADVATNYFETLFNSEGNGQMDDCLNTVNHRVTPEMLEELSRDYTTKEIKATLFHMGPTKAPGLDGMNTLFYQKFWHYVGTDVVAVVLNFMHFGTMSSDINYTHIVLIPKVKSPKRCLIIGPLVYVMSSIKLFLRCGQTY
;
A
#
# COMPACT_ATOMS: atom_id res chain seq x y z
N MET A 1 -19.61 10.52 27.04
CA MET A 1 -19.58 10.31 25.56
C MET A 1 -18.84 11.46 24.89
N GLU A 2 -19.05 12.70 25.26
CA GLU A 2 -18.34 13.87 24.69
C GLU A 2 -16.80 13.75 24.76
N GLU A 3 -16.21 13.32 25.87
CA GLU A 3 -14.75 13.18 25.98
C GLU A 3 -14.12 12.16 25.00
N ILE A 4 -14.86 11.17 24.56
CA ILE A 4 -14.35 10.15 23.61
C ILE A 4 -14.39 10.70 22.18
N GLU A 5 -15.41 11.45 21.83
CA GLU A 5 -15.53 12.14 20.53
C GLU A 5 -14.42 13.20 20.40
N ASP A 6 -14.17 13.99 21.42
CA ASP A 6 -13.08 14.98 21.46
C ASP A 6 -11.70 14.34 21.24
N ILE A 7 -11.45 13.18 21.84
CA ILE A 7 -10.18 12.44 21.69
C ILE A 7 -10.05 11.87 20.26
N ALA A 8 -11.14 11.37 19.70
CA ALA A 8 -11.15 10.86 18.33
C ALA A 8 -10.84 11.98 17.33
N ASP A 9 -11.46 13.13 17.48
CA ASP A 9 -11.26 14.28 16.61
C ASP A 9 -9.82 14.82 16.68
N VAL A 10 -9.25 14.92 17.87
CA VAL A 10 -7.83 15.32 18.06
C VAL A 10 -6.88 14.35 17.37
N ALA A 11 -7.13 13.04 17.50
CA ALA A 11 -6.31 12.02 16.84
C ALA A 11 -6.47 12.06 15.31
N THR A 12 -7.69 12.19 14.83
CA THR A 12 -7.98 12.27 13.39
C THR A 12 -7.29 13.47 12.76
N ASN A 13 -7.50 14.66 13.30
CA ASN A 13 -6.88 15.89 12.80
C ASN A 13 -5.34 15.84 12.82
N TYR A 14 -4.76 15.25 13.86
CA TYR A 14 -3.30 15.08 13.94
C TYR A 14 -2.77 14.18 12.82
N PHE A 15 -3.40 13.01 12.59
CA PHE A 15 -2.95 12.09 11.56
C PHE A 15 -3.31 12.56 10.14
N GLU A 16 -4.43 13.23 9.94
CA GLU A 16 -4.74 13.88 8.65
C GLU A 16 -3.68 14.91 8.29
N THR A 17 -3.28 15.77 9.23
CA THR A 17 -2.20 16.74 9.01
C THR A 17 -0.87 16.05 8.73
N LEU A 18 -0.54 14.98 9.46
CA LEU A 18 0.71 14.25 9.30
C LEU A 18 0.82 13.52 7.95
N PHE A 19 -0.31 13.00 7.44
CA PHE A 19 -0.35 12.26 6.18
C PHE A 19 -0.65 13.13 4.96
N ASN A 20 -1.05 14.38 5.16
CA ASN A 20 -1.17 15.33 4.07
C ASN A 20 0.22 15.83 3.65
N SER A 21 0.45 15.84 2.34
CA SER A 21 1.65 16.41 1.76
C SER A 21 1.58 17.95 1.82
N GLU A 22 2.59 18.58 2.37
CA GLU A 22 2.74 20.05 2.34
C GLU A 22 3.16 20.56 0.93
N GLY A 23 3.17 19.70 -0.08
CA GLY A 23 3.59 20.01 -1.43
C GLY A 23 5.08 19.79 -1.68
N ASN A 24 5.50 19.96 -2.93
CA ASN A 24 6.85 19.63 -3.40
C ASN A 24 7.82 20.83 -3.33
N GLY A 25 7.74 21.65 -2.32
CA GLY A 25 8.35 22.99 -2.23
C GLY A 25 9.85 23.14 -2.51
N GLN A 26 10.65 22.09 -2.62
CA GLN A 26 12.10 22.13 -2.96
C GLN A 26 12.55 20.87 -3.70
N MET A 27 11.63 20.20 -4.42
CA MET A 27 11.95 18.96 -5.12
C MET A 27 12.97 19.20 -6.25
N ASP A 28 12.91 20.32 -6.93
CA ASP A 28 13.80 20.65 -8.05
C ASP A 28 15.26 20.74 -7.60
N ASP A 29 15.55 21.32 -6.45
CA ASP A 29 16.90 21.39 -5.90
C ASP A 29 17.45 20.00 -5.51
N CYS A 30 16.58 19.12 -4.96
CA CYS A 30 16.94 17.74 -4.68
C CYS A 30 17.16 16.93 -5.97
N LEU A 31 16.29 17.11 -6.97
CA LEU A 31 16.37 16.38 -8.24
C LEU A 31 17.62 16.79 -9.05
N ASN A 32 18.02 18.06 -9.02
CA ASN A 32 19.23 18.54 -9.67
C ASN A 32 20.54 17.98 -9.10
N THR A 33 20.49 17.48 -7.86
CA THR A 33 21.65 16.85 -7.18
C THR A 33 21.77 15.36 -7.52
N VAL A 34 20.70 14.74 -8.08
CA VAL A 34 20.69 13.32 -8.43
C VAL A 34 21.10 13.14 -9.88
N ASN A 35 22.24 12.46 -10.10
CA ASN A 35 22.64 12.11 -11.45
C ASN A 35 21.62 11.19 -12.12
N HIS A 36 21.31 11.47 -13.38
CA HIS A 36 20.46 10.62 -14.21
C HIS A 36 21.05 9.21 -14.31
N ARG A 37 20.40 8.22 -13.67
CA ARG A 37 20.84 6.82 -13.67
C ARG A 37 19.95 5.91 -14.51
N VAL A 38 18.77 6.41 -14.90
CA VAL A 38 17.83 5.64 -15.71
C VAL A 38 18.21 5.79 -17.16
N THR A 39 18.59 4.69 -17.80
CA THR A 39 18.89 4.68 -19.25
C THR A 39 17.59 4.59 -20.06
N PRO A 40 17.61 4.95 -21.36
CA PRO A 40 16.46 4.78 -22.23
C PRO A 40 15.93 3.33 -22.26
N GLU A 41 16.83 2.35 -22.25
CA GLU A 41 16.50 0.93 -22.25
C GLU A 41 15.78 0.51 -20.94
N MET A 42 16.24 1.02 -19.79
CA MET A 42 15.57 0.81 -18.51
C MET A 42 14.18 1.45 -18.50
N LEU A 43 14.04 2.63 -19.11
CA LEU A 43 12.76 3.31 -19.22
C LEU A 43 11.78 2.53 -20.10
N GLU A 44 12.23 1.99 -21.21
CA GLU A 44 11.42 1.13 -22.08
C GLU A 44 10.96 -0.13 -21.34
N GLU A 45 11.85 -0.80 -20.61
CA GLU A 45 11.53 -1.97 -19.80
C GLU A 45 10.52 -1.65 -18.69
N LEU A 46 10.68 -0.52 -17.99
CA LEU A 46 9.75 -0.07 -16.95
C LEU A 46 8.38 0.36 -17.49
N SER A 47 8.33 0.79 -18.76
CA SER A 47 7.11 1.29 -19.41
C SER A 47 6.29 0.19 -20.08
N ARG A 48 6.79 -1.04 -20.15
CA ARG A 48 6.07 -2.16 -20.76
C ARG A 48 4.90 -2.61 -19.91
N ASP A 49 3.89 -3.17 -20.55
CA ASP A 49 2.73 -3.72 -19.88
C ASP A 49 3.07 -4.92 -18.99
N TYR A 50 2.42 -4.99 -17.84
CA TYR A 50 2.54 -6.14 -16.94
C TYR A 50 1.89 -7.37 -17.54
N THR A 51 2.55 -8.51 -17.38
CA THR A 51 2.04 -9.80 -17.86
C THR A 51 1.40 -10.61 -16.73
N THR A 52 0.46 -11.48 -17.09
CA THR A 52 -0.12 -12.48 -16.17
C THR A 52 0.95 -13.31 -15.46
N LYS A 53 2.05 -13.58 -16.14
CA LYS A 53 3.17 -14.37 -15.63
C LYS A 53 3.90 -13.66 -14.49
N GLU A 54 4.11 -12.36 -14.62
CA GLU A 54 4.74 -11.50 -13.60
C GLU A 54 3.84 -11.36 -12.38
N ILE A 55 2.54 -11.11 -12.60
CA ILE A 55 1.58 -11.00 -11.51
C ILE A 55 1.54 -12.30 -10.70
N LYS A 56 1.48 -13.45 -11.38
CA LYS A 56 1.53 -14.76 -10.73
C LYS A 56 2.83 -14.96 -9.98
N ALA A 57 3.98 -14.69 -10.61
CA ALA A 57 5.30 -14.84 -9.97
C ALA A 57 5.41 -13.98 -8.72
N THR A 58 4.97 -12.71 -8.78
CA THR A 58 4.95 -11.80 -7.65
C THR A 58 4.13 -12.35 -6.48
N LEU A 59 2.92 -12.86 -6.75
CA LEU A 59 2.07 -13.47 -5.72
C LEU A 59 2.74 -14.69 -5.08
N PHE A 60 3.39 -15.55 -5.88
CA PHE A 60 4.04 -16.75 -5.37
C PHE A 60 5.37 -16.47 -4.65
N HIS A 61 6.01 -15.32 -4.90
CA HIS A 61 7.15 -14.85 -4.11
C HIS A 61 6.76 -14.23 -2.77
N MET A 62 5.49 -13.89 -2.57
CA MET A 62 5.01 -13.39 -1.28
C MET A 62 4.99 -14.51 -0.25
N GLY A 63 5.45 -14.22 0.99
CA GLY A 63 5.39 -15.17 2.10
C GLY A 63 3.94 -15.64 2.34
N PRO A 64 3.68 -16.96 2.37
CA PRO A 64 2.32 -17.51 2.46
C PRO A 64 1.60 -17.16 3.75
N THR A 65 2.35 -17.02 4.85
CA THR A 65 1.84 -16.79 6.21
C THR A 65 1.84 -15.30 6.61
N LYS A 66 2.00 -14.38 5.65
CA LYS A 66 1.86 -12.95 5.97
C LYS A 66 0.48 -12.67 6.56
N ALA A 67 0.45 -11.75 7.53
CA ALA A 67 -0.81 -11.35 8.18
C ALA A 67 -1.87 -11.00 7.12
N PRO A 68 -3.07 -11.57 7.25
CA PRO A 68 -4.17 -11.25 6.36
C PRO A 68 -4.57 -9.78 6.53
N GLY A 69 -5.29 -9.25 5.55
CA GLY A 69 -6.02 -8.00 5.71
C GLY A 69 -7.32 -8.21 6.49
N LEU A 70 -8.24 -7.25 6.38
CA LEU A 70 -9.56 -7.33 6.99
C LEU A 70 -10.44 -8.43 6.40
N ASP A 71 -10.15 -8.81 5.16
CA ASP A 71 -10.78 -9.92 4.45
C ASP A 71 -10.47 -11.30 5.07
N GLY A 72 -9.55 -11.35 6.04
CA GLY A 72 -9.10 -12.59 6.66
C GLY A 72 -8.32 -13.51 5.71
N MET A 73 -8.10 -13.10 4.45
CA MET A 73 -7.43 -13.91 3.44
C MET A 73 -5.93 -13.60 3.44
N ASN A 74 -5.13 -14.63 3.70
CA ASN A 74 -3.67 -14.54 3.59
C ASN A 74 -3.21 -14.89 2.16
N THR A 75 -1.93 -14.65 1.89
CA THR A 75 -1.32 -14.97 0.58
C THR A 75 -1.44 -16.44 0.21
N LEU A 76 -1.41 -17.34 1.21
CA LEU A 76 -1.54 -18.79 1.01
C LEU A 76 -2.88 -19.14 0.35
N PHE A 77 -3.97 -18.45 0.70
CA PHE A 77 -5.27 -18.67 0.06
C PHE A 77 -5.18 -18.46 -1.44
N TYR A 78 -4.65 -17.33 -1.89
CA TYR A 78 -4.51 -16.99 -3.31
C TYR A 78 -3.55 -17.94 -4.04
N GLN A 79 -2.45 -18.35 -3.42
CA GLN A 79 -1.51 -19.31 -3.98
C GLN A 79 -2.16 -20.68 -4.16
N LYS A 80 -2.86 -21.17 -3.12
CA LYS A 80 -3.47 -22.51 -3.13
C LYS A 80 -4.65 -22.61 -4.10
N PHE A 81 -5.45 -21.56 -4.18
CA PHE A 81 -6.64 -21.50 -5.02
C PHE A 81 -6.44 -20.72 -6.33
N TRP A 82 -5.18 -20.55 -6.76
CA TRP A 82 -4.84 -19.77 -7.95
C TRP A 82 -5.62 -20.20 -9.20
N HIS A 83 -5.88 -21.48 -9.37
CA HIS A 83 -6.61 -22.02 -10.50
C HIS A 83 -8.10 -21.60 -10.55
N TYR A 84 -8.64 -21.15 -9.42
CA TYR A 84 -10.00 -20.61 -9.36
C TYR A 84 -10.02 -19.08 -9.43
N VAL A 85 -9.17 -18.42 -8.64
CA VAL A 85 -9.23 -16.97 -8.45
C VAL A 85 -8.21 -16.19 -9.30
N GLY A 86 -7.29 -16.89 -9.95
CA GLY A 86 -6.15 -16.26 -10.62
C GLY A 86 -6.56 -15.33 -11.76
N THR A 87 -7.60 -15.66 -12.51
CA THR A 87 -8.11 -14.81 -13.59
C THR A 87 -8.63 -13.48 -13.05
N ASP A 88 -9.39 -13.52 -11.97
CA ASP A 88 -9.96 -12.32 -11.35
C ASP A 88 -8.87 -11.46 -10.73
N VAL A 89 -7.90 -12.07 -10.05
CA VAL A 89 -6.73 -11.37 -9.49
C VAL A 89 -5.95 -10.66 -10.59
N VAL A 90 -5.67 -11.32 -11.69
CA VAL A 90 -4.96 -10.74 -12.84
C VAL A 90 -5.75 -9.58 -13.43
N ALA A 91 -7.07 -9.75 -13.65
CA ALA A 91 -7.91 -8.70 -14.20
C ALA A 91 -7.91 -7.45 -13.32
N VAL A 92 -8.03 -7.60 -12.01
CA VAL A 92 -8.01 -6.49 -11.06
C VAL A 92 -6.65 -5.78 -11.05
N VAL A 93 -5.54 -6.55 -11.05
CA VAL A 93 -4.18 -5.98 -11.05
C VAL A 93 -3.91 -5.23 -12.35
N LEU A 94 -4.23 -5.81 -13.51
CA LEU A 94 -4.02 -5.16 -14.81
C LEU A 94 -4.87 -3.89 -14.94
N ASN A 95 -6.14 -3.93 -14.50
CA ASN A 95 -6.99 -2.76 -14.50
C ASN A 95 -6.39 -1.61 -13.67
N PHE A 96 -5.90 -1.93 -12.48
CA PHE A 96 -5.22 -0.93 -11.65
C PHE A 96 -3.94 -0.37 -12.32
N MET A 97 -3.10 -1.24 -12.89
CA MET A 97 -1.84 -0.83 -13.53
C MET A 97 -2.07 0.04 -14.77
N HIS A 98 -3.14 -0.23 -15.54
CA HIS A 98 -3.47 0.56 -16.75
C HIS A 98 -4.15 1.89 -16.44
N PHE A 99 -5.10 1.88 -15.51
CA PHE A 99 -5.98 3.04 -15.30
C PHE A 99 -5.67 3.80 -13.99
N GLY A 100 -4.81 3.26 -13.13
CA GLY A 100 -4.50 3.86 -11.82
C GLY A 100 -5.67 3.91 -10.85
N THR A 101 -6.81 3.27 -11.20
CA THR A 101 -8.04 3.29 -10.42
C THR A 101 -8.22 2.00 -9.65
N MET A 102 -8.45 2.11 -8.35
CA MET A 102 -8.74 1.00 -7.45
C MET A 102 -10.14 1.15 -6.86
N SER A 103 -10.88 0.06 -6.74
CA SER A 103 -12.17 0.09 -6.04
C SER A 103 -11.97 0.57 -4.60
N SER A 104 -12.90 1.41 -4.12
CA SER A 104 -12.90 1.90 -2.73
C SER A 104 -12.81 0.76 -1.72
N ASP A 105 -13.48 -0.35 -1.98
CA ASP A 105 -13.52 -1.52 -1.10
C ASP A 105 -12.14 -2.19 -0.97
N ILE A 106 -11.34 -2.16 -2.04
CA ILE A 106 -9.96 -2.70 -2.04
C ILE A 106 -8.99 -1.69 -1.44
N ASN A 107 -9.21 -0.40 -1.65
CA ASN A 107 -8.35 0.67 -1.15
C ASN A 107 -8.66 1.10 0.29
N TYR A 108 -9.48 0.35 0.99
CA TYR A 108 -9.80 0.62 2.37
C TYR A 108 -8.74 0.03 3.31
N THR A 109 -8.25 0.86 4.23
CA THR A 109 -7.20 0.47 5.16
C THR A 109 -7.59 0.86 6.57
N HIS A 110 -7.50 -0.07 7.52
CA HIS A 110 -7.64 0.26 8.93
C HIS A 110 -6.33 0.74 9.52
N ILE A 111 -6.37 1.88 10.17
CA ILE A 111 -5.28 2.41 10.97
C ILE A 111 -5.64 2.18 12.44
N VAL A 112 -4.83 1.38 13.13
CA VAL A 112 -4.96 1.15 14.57
C VAL A 112 -3.89 1.94 15.28
N LEU A 113 -4.31 2.73 16.27
CA LEU A 113 -3.41 3.53 17.07
C LEU A 113 -2.86 2.71 18.24
N ILE A 114 -1.54 2.52 18.26
CA ILE A 114 -0.85 1.77 19.33
C ILE A 114 -0.07 2.73 20.21
N PRO A 115 -0.38 2.79 21.52
CA PRO A 115 0.38 3.60 22.46
C PRO A 115 1.81 3.03 22.64
N LYS A 116 2.83 3.87 22.46
CA LYS A 116 4.24 3.51 22.67
C LYS A 116 4.63 3.51 24.15
N VAL A 117 3.83 4.11 25.00
CA VAL A 117 4.01 4.19 26.46
C VAL A 117 2.69 4.00 27.18
N LYS A 118 2.73 3.64 28.48
CA LYS A 118 1.53 3.62 29.31
C LYS A 118 0.97 5.04 29.45
N SER A 119 -0.35 5.20 29.21
CA SER A 119 -1.09 6.45 29.32
C SER A 119 -0.47 7.59 28.48
N PRO A 120 -0.49 7.49 27.14
CA PRO A 120 0.05 8.53 26.28
C PRO A 120 -0.75 9.83 26.43
N LYS A 121 -0.03 10.94 26.62
CA LYS A 121 -0.64 12.29 26.75
C LYS A 121 -0.52 13.12 25.47
N ARG A 122 0.11 12.61 24.42
CA ARG A 122 0.33 13.29 23.15
C ARG A 122 0.23 12.30 21.99
N CYS A 123 -0.34 12.70 20.87
CA CYS A 123 -0.47 11.87 19.66
C CYS A 123 0.88 11.38 19.14
N LEU A 124 1.96 12.15 19.32
CA LEU A 124 3.32 11.78 18.93
C LEU A 124 3.82 10.47 19.57
N ILE A 125 3.26 10.07 20.72
CA ILE A 125 3.61 8.87 21.46
C ILE A 125 2.71 7.70 21.07
N ILE A 126 1.83 7.90 20.10
CA ILE A 126 0.95 6.88 19.53
C ILE A 126 1.47 6.59 18.11
N GLY A 127 1.75 5.33 17.84
CA GLY A 127 2.17 4.88 16.50
C GLY A 127 0.99 4.30 15.73
N PRO A 128 0.79 4.69 14.47
CA PRO A 128 -0.20 4.05 13.63
C PRO A 128 0.29 2.66 13.22
N LEU A 129 -0.53 1.65 13.39
CA LEU A 129 -0.36 0.34 12.78
C LEU A 129 -1.35 0.23 11.62
N VAL A 130 -0.81 0.09 10.42
CA VAL A 130 -1.61 0.02 9.21
C VAL A 130 -1.86 -1.43 8.82
N TYR A 131 -3.12 -1.82 8.76
CA TYR A 131 -3.56 -3.10 8.23
C TYR A 131 -3.92 -2.95 6.76
N VAL A 132 -3.04 -3.40 5.87
CA VAL A 132 -3.25 -3.35 4.42
C VAL A 132 -3.80 -4.68 3.94
N MET A 133 -4.85 -4.66 3.12
CA MET A 133 -5.41 -5.86 2.51
C MET A 133 -4.36 -6.62 1.70
N SER A 134 -4.48 -7.95 1.62
CA SER A 134 -3.52 -8.78 0.88
C SER A 134 -3.45 -8.45 -0.60
N SER A 135 -4.57 -8.06 -1.20
CA SER A 135 -4.64 -7.56 -2.57
C SER A 135 -3.80 -6.30 -2.78
N ILE A 136 -3.88 -5.31 -1.88
CA ILE A 136 -3.07 -4.09 -1.95
C ILE A 136 -1.58 -4.41 -1.81
N LYS A 137 -1.21 -5.37 -0.95
CA LYS A 137 0.18 -5.85 -0.84
C LYS A 137 0.70 -6.39 -2.17
N LEU A 138 -0.14 -7.06 -2.94
CA LEU A 138 0.20 -7.54 -4.27
C LEU A 138 0.47 -6.37 -5.23
N PHE A 139 -0.38 -5.35 -5.26
CA PHE A 139 -0.18 -4.16 -6.10
C PHE A 139 1.11 -3.42 -5.76
N LEU A 140 1.34 -3.14 -4.47
CA LEU A 140 2.55 -2.46 -4.02
C LEU A 140 3.81 -3.24 -4.40
N ARG A 141 3.76 -4.55 -4.40
CA ARG A 141 4.90 -5.39 -4.73
C ARG A 141 5.11 -5.54 -6.23
N CYS A 142 4.07 -5.52 -7.03
CA CYS A 142 4.20 -5.45 -8.50
C CYS A 142 4.91 -4.15 -8.91
N GLY A 143 4.59 -3.01 -8.28
CA GLY A 143 5.26 -1.74 -8.53
C GLY A 143 6.71 -1.64 -8.00
N GLN A 144 7.17 -2.60 -7.17
CA GLN A 144 8.53 -2.63 -6.62
C GLN A 144 9.47 -3.65 -7.30
N THR A 145 8.99 -4.37 -8.29
CA THR A 145 9.76 -5.46 -8.92
C THR A 145 10.69 -4.94 -10.03
N TYR A 146 10.74 -3.62 -10.22
CA TYR A 146 11.60 -2.92 -11.18
C TYR A 146 12.56 -1.96 -10.49
#